data_b11a70587070556878a89eca6ac33f1c
#
_entry.id   b11a70587070556878a89eca6ac33f1c
#
_cell.length_a   1.000
_cell.length_b   1.000
_cell.length_c   1.000
_cell.angle_alpha   90.00
_cell.angle_beta   90.00
_cell.angle_gamma   90.00
#
_symmetry.space_group_name_H-M   'P 1'
#
loop_
_entity.id
_entity.type
_entity.pdbx_description
1 polymer ?
#
loop_
_entity_poly.entity_id
_entity_poly.type
_entity_poly.pdbx_seq_one_letter_code
_entity_poly.pdbx_strand_id
1 'polypeptide(L)'
;MKGKEESQCVGIIGPTNVTLMEQMAGLPSGTLEAAAAEIGVFLAHQSLAMVCVPVKGVPLWVLESYKRAGGKDALALWPTASSVAETSQAQSRGRPELAHRVRHDLTWGEEPFELARISDCLVAIGLSCGTMIEMVATKWIKNTPLLAVSSLMTGIPAEITAELDLKFCDGVDTLKEMISRTLADLETNRGTP
;
A
#
# COMPACT_ATOMS: atom_id res chain seq x y z
N MET A 1 24.97 22.34 2.72
CA MET A 1 24.65 20.92 2.86
C MET A 1 23.42 20.69 1.98
N LYS A 2 23.55 19.98 0.84
CA LYS A 2 22.38 19.60 0.03
C LYS A 2 21.52 18.69 0.89
N GLY A 3 20.24 19.07 1.11
CA GLY A 3 19.27 18.23 1.79
C GLY A 3 19.22 16.87 1.09
N LYS A 4 19.16 15.80 1.87
CA LYS A 4 18.90 14.46 1.36
C LYS A 4 17.54 14.56 0.65
N GLU A 5 17.50 14.39 -0.67
CA GLU A 5 16.24 14.25 -1.40
C GLU A 5 15.46 13.14 -0.69
N GLU A 6 14.32 13.49 -0.11
CA GLU A 6 13.43 12.50 0.45
C GLU A 6 12.96 11.62 -0.71
N SER A 7 13.28 10.34 -0.65
CA SER A 7 12.85 9.39 -1.69
C SER A 7 11.34 9.31 -1.68
N GLN A 8 10.73 9.32 -2.87
CA GLN A 8 9.29 9.17 -3.03
C GLN A 8 8.81 7.86 -2.41
N CYS A 9 7.74 7.91 -1.63
CA CYS A 9 7.24 6.81 -0.84
C CYS A 9 5.88 6.30 -1.34
N VAL A 10 5.80 5.04 -1.71
CA VAL A 10 4.57 4.37 -2.13
C VAL A 10 3.98 3.58 -0.98
N GLY A 11 2.75 3.91 -0.59
CA GLY A 11 1.98 3.14 0.38
C GLY A 11 1.32 1.93 -0.28
N ILE A 12 1.42 0.77 0.36
CA ILE A 12 0.84 -0.48 -0.15
C ILE A 12 -0.28 -0.94 0.75
N ILE A 13 -1.47 -1.09 0.15
CA ILE A 13 -2.67 -1.59 0.82
C ILE A 13 -3.28 -2.77 0.06
N GLY A 14 -3.95 -3.64 0.79
CA GLY A 14 -4.57 -4.82 0.19
C GLY A 14 -5.03 -5.85 1.23
N PRO A 15 -5.77 -6.88 0.79
CA PRO A 15 -6.36 -7.85 1.69
C PRO A 15 -5.33 -8.73 2.40
N THR A 16 -5.65 -9.03 3.65
CA THR A 16 -4.95 -10.04 4.45
C THR A 16 -5.61 -11.42 4.33
N ASN A 17 -6.92 -11.50 4.09
CA ASN A 17 -7.64 -12.74 3.79
C ASN A 17 -7.77 -12.94 2.27
N VAL A 18 -6.67 -13.21 1.62
CA VAL A 18 -6.54 -13.22 0.17
C VAL A 18 -7.43 -14.28 -0.48
N THR A 19 -7.45 -15.50 0.04
CA THR A 19 -8.25 -16.60 -0.53
C THR A 19 -9.74 -16.23 -0.65
N LEU A 20 -10.30 -15.63 0.40
CA LEU A 20 -11.69 -15.18 0.35
C LEU A 20 -11.88 -14.04 -0.68
N MET A 21 -10.96 -13.10 -0.75
CA MET A 21 -11.08 -11.96 -1.66
C MET A 21 -10.93 -12.38 -3.12
N GLU A 22 -10.03 -13.30 -3.43
CA GLU A 22 -9.91 -13.88 -4.77
C GLU A 22 -11.19 -14.61 -5.18
N GLN A 23 -11.76 -15.41 -4.29
CA GLN A 23 -13.04 -16.08 -4.54
C GLN A 23 -14.19 -15.09 -4.80
N MET A 24 -14.31 -14.05 -3.98
CA MET A 24 -15.35 -13.03 -4.15
C MET A 24 -15.19 -12.23 -5.45
N ALA A 25 -13.96 -11.97 -5.87
CA ALA A 25 -13.66 -11.27 -7.12
C ALA A 25 -13.65 -12.19 -8.36
N GLY A 26 -13.89 -13.50 -8.18
CA GLY A 26 -13.83 -14.46 -9.28
C GLY A 26 -12.44 -14.67 -9.86
N LEU A 27 -11.40 -14.44 -9.07
CA LEU A 27 -10.01 -14.54 -9.49
C LEU A 27 -9.46 -15.96 -9.27
N PRO A 28 -8.56 -16.44 -10.13
CA PRO A 28 -7.78 -17.64 -9.86
C PRO A 28 -6.96 -17.50 -8.57
N SER A 29 -6.77 -18.60 -7.84
CA SER A 29 -5.92 -18.61 -6.65
C SER A 29 -4.48 -18.20 -6.99
N GLY A 30 -3.89 -17.34 -6.17
CA GLY A 30 -2.54 -16.83 -6.34
C GLY A 30 -2.43 -15.58 -7.23
N THR A 31 -3.55 -15.09 -7.78
CA THR A 31 -3.56 -13.86 -8.61
C THR A 31 -3.09 -12.65 -7.84
N LEU A 32 -3.59 -12.46 -6.62
CA LEU A 32 -3.19 -11.31 -5.77
C LEU A 32 -1.74 -11.44 -5.28
N GLU A 33 -1.26 -12.66 -5.05
CA GLU A 33 0.13 -12.90 -4.69
C GLU A 33 1.08 -12.56 -5.84
N ALA A 34 0.75 -13.00 -7.06
CA ALA A 34 1.53 -12.67 -8.25
C ALA A 34 1.60 -11.15 -8.49
N ALA A 35 0.46 -10.47 -8.43
CA ALA A 35 0.39 -9.02 -8.57
C ALA A 35 1.22 -8.29 -7.49
N ALA A 36 1.12 -8.72 -6.24
CA ALA A 36 1.91 -8.18 -5.14
C ALA A 36 3.41 -8.37 -5.37
N ALA A 37 3.82 -9.55 -5.82
CA ALA A 37 5.21 -9.86 -6.11
C ALA A 37 5.77 -8.95 -7.22
N GLU A 38 5.03 -8.75 -8.30
CA GLU A 38 5.44 -7.88 -9.40
C GLU A 38 5.60 -6.43 -8.97
N ILE A 39 4.68 -5.90 -8.16
CA ILE A 39 4.77 -4.53 -7.65
C ILE A 39 5.96 -4.38 -6.70
N GLY A 40 6.22 -5.35 -5.82
CA GLY A 40 7.39 -5.31 -4.94
C GLY A 40 8.72 -5.23 -5.72
N VAL A 41 8.85 -6.06 -6.76
CA VAL A 41 10.03 -6.04 -7.64
C VAL A 41 10.15 -4.70 -8.37
N PHE A 42 9.05 -4.19 -8.92
CA PHE A 42 9.03 -2.91 -9.62
C PHE A 42 9.50 -1.75 -8.71
N LEU A 43 8.94 -1.62 -7.52
CA LEU A 43 9.32 -0.55 -6.58
C LEU A 43 10.81 -0.60 -6.22
N ALA A 44 11.35 -1.81 -6.01
CA ALA A 44 12.78 -1.99 -5.73
C ALA A 44 13.66 -1.55 -6.91
N HIS A 45 13.30 -1.93 -8.14
CA HIS A 45 14.07 -1.55 -9.35
C HIS A 45 14.00 -0.05 -9.64
N GLN A 46 12.89 0.61 -9.31
CA GLN A 46 12.74 2.06 -9.42
C GLN A 46 13.40 2.83 -8.27
N SER A 47 14.00 2.13 -7.30
CA SER A 47 14.60 2.73 -6.09
C SER A 47 13.61 3.58 -5.27
N LEU A 48 12.31 3.28 -5.36
CA LEU A 48 11.26 3.94 -4.61
C LEU A 48 11.24 3.43 -3.15
N ALA A 49 10.94 4.32 -2.21
CA ALA A 49 10.62 3.89 -0.85
C ALA A 49 9.21 3.29 -0.80
N MET A 50 8.98 2.40 0.15
CA MET A 50 7.64 1.87 0.40
C MET A 50 7.25 1.91 1.87
N VAL A 51 5.95 1.99 2.13
CA VAL A 51 5.37 1.84 3.47
C VAL A 51 4.19 0.87 3.42
N CYS A 52 4.08 0.00 4.42
CA CYS A 52 2.96 -0.95 4.52
C CYS A 52 2.77 -1.45 5.96
N VAL A 53 1.67 -2.18 6.17
CA VAL A 53 1.41 -2.95 7.40
C VAL A 53 1.62 -4.44 7.10
N PRO A 54 2.81 -5.00 7.33
CA PRO A 54 3.18 -6.33 6.84
C PRO A 54 2.67 -7.46 7.74
N VAL A 55 1.36 -7.52 7.99
CA VAL A 55 0.74 -8.57 8.84
C VAL A 55 0.70 -9.90 8.09
N LYS A 56 0.08 -9.95 6.93
CA LYS A 56 0.00 -11.10 6.01
C LYS A 56 -0.63 -10.66 4.68
N GLY A 57 -0.71 -11.57 3.71
CA GLY A 57 -1.35 -11.30 2.41
C GLY A 57 -0.61 -10.24 1.61
N VAL A 58 -1.35 -9.40 0.90
CA VAL A 58 -0.81 -8.49 -0.10
C VAL A 58 0.31 -7.58 0.43
N PRO A 59 0.15 -6.83 1.54
CA PRO A 59 1.21 -5.93 2.01
C PRO A 59 2.51 -6.67 2.37
N LEU A 60 2.38 -7.86 2.97
CA LEU A 60 3.55 -8.68 3.30
C LEU A 60 4.25 -9.20 2.03
N TRP A 61 3.51 -9.70 1.05
CA TRP A 61 4.09 -10.23 -0.20
C TRP A 61 4.80 -9.16 -1.02
N VAL A 62 4.27 -7.93 -1.05
CA VAL A 62 4.97 -6.80 -1.67
C VAL A 62 6.28 -6.52 -0.95
N LEU A 63 6.28 -6.47 0.38
CA LEU A 63 7.49 -6.24 1.18
C LEU A 63 8.54 -7.35 0.98
N GLU A 64 8.13 -8.62 0.98
CA GLU A 64 9.02 -9.76 0.74
C GLU A 64 9.68 -9.69 -0.64
N SER A 65 8.88 -9.38 -1.66
CA SER A 65 9.36 -9.27 -3.04
C SER A 65 10.25 -8.04 -3.24
N TYR A 66 9.88 -6.91 -2.65
CA TYR A 66 10.69 -5.70 -2.61
C TYR A 66 12.08 -5.97 -1.99
N LYS A 67 12.10 -6.63 -0.83
CA LYS A 67 13.34 -6.99 -0.14
C LYS A 67 14.20 -7.94 -0.97
N ARG A 68 13.58 -8.97 -1.55
CA ARG A 68 14.26 -9.98 -2.40
C ARG A 68 14.87 -9.35 -3.66
N ALA A 69 14.22 -8.34 -4.22
CA ALA A 69 14.70 -7.59 -5.38
C ALA A 69 15.74 -6.51 -5.03
N GLY A 70 16.17 -6.41 -3.78
CA GLY A 70 17.21 -5.47 -3.36
C GLY A 70 16.73 -4.06 -3.02
N GLY A 71 15.43 -3.89 -2.77
CA GLY A 71 14.87 -2.63 -2.29
C GLY A 71 15.51 -2.16 -0.98
N LYS A 72 15.74 -0.86 -0.81
CA LYS A 72 16.61 -0.28 0.23
C LYS A 72 15.90 0.60 1.25
N ASP A 73 14.66 0.99 1.02
CA ASP A 73 13.90 1.87 1.92
C ASP A 73 12.44 1.39 2.07
N ALA A 74 12.21 0.51 3.02
CA ALA A 74 10.89 0.06 3.41
C ALA A 74 10.61 0.43 4.86
N LEU A 75 9.44 1.00 5.11
CA LEU A 75 8.91 1.29 6.44
C LEU A 75 7.73 0.35 6.74
N ALA A 76 7.82 -0.39 7.83
CA ALA A 76 6.68 -1.12 8.39
C ALA A 76 5.97 -0.26 9.44
N LEU A 77 4.67 -0.05 9.28
CA LEU A 77 3.82 0.41 10.36
C LEU A 77 3.38 -0.84 11.14
N TRP A 78 3.71 -0.87 12.42
CA TRP A 78 3.43 -2.01 13.29
C TRP A 78 2.71 -1.55 14.55
N PRO A 79 1.39 -1.32 14.46
CA PRO A 79 0.63 -0.79 15.57
C PRO A 79 0.76 -1.65 16.83
N THR A 80 1.01 -1.02 17.96
CA THR A 80 0.95 -1.67 19.26
C THR A 80 -0.48 -1.62 19.76
N ALA A 81 -1.00 -2.77 20.16
CA ALA A 81 -2.40 -2.91 20.45
C ALA A 81 -2.91 -2.10 21.64
N SER A 82 -4.04 -1.50 21.43
CA SER A 82 -4.91 -1.04 22.51
C SER A 82 -6.07 -2.01 22.85
N SER A 83 -6.34 -3.04 22.05
CA SER A 83 -7.34 -4.08 22.34
C SER A 83 -6.81 -5.48 22.10
N VAL A 84 -6.96 -6.32 23.09
CA VAL A 84 -6.16 -7.53 23.36
C VAL A 84 -6.42 -8.72 22.40
N ALA A 85 -7.56 -8.85 21.77
CA ALA A 85 -7.93 -10.10 21.09
C ALA A 85 -7.47 -10.19 19.63
N GLU A 86 -7.48 -9.09 18.89
CA GLU A 86 -7.12 -9.08 17.47
C GLU A 86 -5.62 -9.01 17.22
N THR A 87 -4.91 -8.39 18.13
CA THR A 87 -3.48 -8.09 18.03
C THR A 87 -2.60 -9.33 18.09
N SER A 88 -2.94 -10.29 18.94
CA SER A 88 -2.10 -11.48 19.13
C SER A 88 -2.07 -12.37 17.88
N GLN A 89 -3.16 -12.45 17.11
CA GLN A 89 -3.19 -13.24 15.87
C GLN A 89 -2.54 -12.49 14.70
N ALA A 90 -2.71 -11.19 14.60
CA ALA A 90 -2.06 -10.38 13.58
C ALA A 90 -0.55 -10.34 13.82
N GLN A 91 -0.12 -10.08 15.05
CA GLN A 91 1.30 -10.01 15.42
C GLN A 91 2.03 -11.34 15.25
N SER A 92 1.38 -12.49 15.48
CA SER A 92 2.04 -13.80 15.36
C SER A 92 2.38 -14.20 13.92
N ARG A 93 1.84 -13.51 12.91
CA ARG A 93 2.01 -13.86 11.49
C ARG A 93 2.69 -12.78 10.66
N GLY A 94 2.80 -11.58 11.20
CA GLY A 94 3.43 -10.46 10.50
C GLY A 94 4.96 -10.53 10.58
N ARG A 95 5.61 -9.85 9.65
CA ARG A 95 7.06 -9.84 9.50
C ARG A 95 7.61 -8.42 9.35
N PRO A 96 7.40 -7.56 10.38
CA PRO A 96 7.90 -6.18 10.33
C PRO A 96 9.43 -6.11 10.22
N GLU A 97 10.14 -7.14 10.71
CA GLU A 97 11.60 -7.24 10.65
C GLU A 97 12.17 -7.32 9.22
N LEU A 98 11.33 -7.56 8.22
CA LEU A 98 11.75 -7.49 6.80
C LEU A 98 11.94 -6.05 6.33
N ALA A 99 11.28 -5.09 6.95
CA ALA A 99 11.44 -3.68 6.61
C ALA A 99 12.78 -3.13 7.12
N HIS A 100 13.21 -2.02 6.56
CA HIS A 100 14.44 -1.33 6.99
C HIS A 100 14.21 -0.48 8.23
N ARG A 101 12.97 -0.03 8.42
CA ARG A 101 12.52 0.75 9.57
C ARG A 101 11.17 0.22 10.04
N VAL A 102 10.92 0.24 11.35
CA VAL A 102 9.65 -0.17 11.93
C VAL A 102 9.15 0.92 12.88
N ARG A 103 7.87 1.29 12.77
CA ARG A 103 7.21 2.19 13.69
C ARG A 103 6.24 1.42 14.56
N HIS A 104 6.39 1.56 15.89
CA HIS A 104 5.59 0.90 16.90
C HIS A 104 4.69 1.86 17.71
N ASP A 105 4.83 3.15 17.48
CA ASP A 105 4.20 4.23 18.26
C ASP A 105 2.78 4.58 17.80
N LEU A 106 2.11 3.66 17.12
CA LEU A 106 0.77 3.83 16.57
C LEU A 106 -0.22 2.84 17.18
N THR A 107 -1.48 3.22 17.20
CA THR A 107 -2.61 2.32 17.40
C THR A 107 -3.19 1.86 16.04
N TRP A 108 -3.99 0.79 16.05
CA TRP A 108 -4.70 0.35 14.85
C TRP A 108 -5.68 1.40 14.28
N GLY A 109 -6.18 2.31 15.12
CA GLY A 109 -7.04 3.40 14.67
C GLY A 109 -6.27 4.55 14.01
N GLU A 110 -5.01 4.74 14.34
CA GLU A 110 -4.14 5.79 13.78
C GLU A 110 -3.41 5.34 12.51
N GLU A 111 -3.20 4.03 12.37
CA GLU A 111 -2.41 3.44 11.29
C GLU A 111 -2.88 3.87 9.89
N PRO A 112 -4.19 3.80 9.51
CA PRO A 112 -4.63 4.17 8.15
C PRO A 112 -4.33 5.62 7.80
N PHE A 113 -4.46 6.51 8.78
CA PHE A 113 -4.17 7.94 8.60
C PHE A 113 -2.68 8.22 8.48
N GLU A 114 -1.86 7.50 9.24
CA GLU A 114 -0.40 7.63 9.16
C GLU A 114 0.14 7.04 7.86
N LEU A 115 -0.39 5.92 7.41
CA LEU A 115 -0.08 5.35 6.11
C LEU A 115 -0.36 6.36 4.99
N ALA A 116 -1.53 6.99 4.98
CA ALA A 116 -1.89 8.03 4.02
C ALA A 116 -0.97 9.27 4.14
N ARG A 117 -0.55 9.65 5.35
CA ARG A 117 0.31 10.81 5.58
C ARG A 117 1.72 10.63 5.03
N ILE A 118 2.28 9.45 5.21
CA ILE A 118 3.66 9.13 4.78
C ILE A 118 3.74 8.92 3.28
N SER A 119 2.68 8.37 2.66
CA SER A 119 2.69 7.99 1.26
C SER A 119 2.56 9.21 0.33
N ASP A 120 3.33 9.23 -0.74
CA ASP A 120 3.13 10.15 -1.86
C ASP A 120 2.01 9.68 -2.78
N CYS A 121 1.84 8.37 -2.92
CA CYS A 121 0.63 7.74 -3.46
C CYS A 121 0.36 6.41 -2.75
N LEU A 122 -0.90 5.97 -2.76
CA LEU A 122 -1.31 4.66 -2.25
C LEU A 122 -1.66 3.74 -3.42
N VAL A 123 -1.23 2.48 -3.31
CA VAL A 123 -1.48 1.43 -4.29
C VAL A 123 -2.32 0.34 -3.63
N ALA A 124 -3.54 0.13 -4.16
CA ALA A 124 -4.46 -0.91 -3.73
C ALA A 124 -4.41 -2.13 -4.66
N ILE A 125 -4.00 -3.27 -4.12
CA ILE A 125 -3.97 -4.56 -4.82
C ILE A 125 -5.03 -5.47 -4.19
N GLY A 126 -6.21 -5.50 -4.80
CA GLY A 126 -7.39 -6.15 -4.23
C GLY A 126 -8.11 -5.29 -3.19
N LEU A 127 -9.26 -5.77 -2.72
CA LEU A 127 -10.15 -5.03 -1.83
C LEU A 127 -10.54 -5.88 -0.61
N SER A 128 -10.58 -5.25 0.54
CA SER A 128 -11.13 -5.79 1.79
C SER A 128 -11.68 -4.65 2.65
N CYS A 129 -12.30 -4.96 3.76
CA CYS A 129 -12.77 -3.94 4.71
C CYS A 129 -11.61 -3.07 5.22
N GLY A 130 -10.47 -3.67 5.59
CA GLY A 130 -9.27 -2.92 6.00
C GLY A 130 -8.74 -2.03 4.90
N THR A 131 -8.60 -2.58 3.68
CA THR A 131 -8.18 -1.81 2.50
C THR A 131 -9.09 -0.61 2.25
N MET A 132 -10.42 -0.78 2.41
CA MET A 132 -11.38 0.32 2.25
C MET A 132 -11.16 1.43 3.29
N ILE A 133 -10.88 1.07 4.55
CA ILE A 133 -10.60 2.05 5.62
C ILE A 133 -9.33 2.84 5.27
N GLU A 134 -8.27 2.16 4.83
CA GLU A 134 -7.02 2.80 4.41
C GLU A 134 -7.24 3.75 3.22
N MET A 135 -8.05 3.35 2.24
CA MET A 135 -8.41 4.20 1.08
C MET A 135 -9.17 5.47 1.53
N VAL A 136 -10.19 5.31 2.37
CA VAL A 136 -11.02 6.44 2.83
C VAL A 136 -10.22 7.41 3.71
N ALA A 137 -9.23 6.93 4.46
CA ALA A 137 -8.37 7.78 5.28
C ALA A 137 -7.62 8.84 4.46
N THR A 138 -7.34 8.60 3.18
CA THR A 138 -6.64 9.57 2.31
C THR A 138 -7.38 10.88 2.17
N LYS A 139 -8.72 10.86 2.13
CA LYS A 139 -9.54 12.06 2.05
C LYS A 139 -9.30 13.06 3.19
N TRP A 140 -9.06 12.54 4.38
CA TRP A 140 -8.99 13.35 5.61
C TRP A 140 -7.57 13.84 5.93
N ILE A 141 -6.57 13.36 5.22
CA ILE A 141 -5.17 13.73 5.50
C ILE A 141 -4.65 14.76 4.48
N LYS A 142 -4.39 14.37 3.27
CA LYS A 142 -3.81 15.28 2.25
C LYS A 142 -4.31 14.95 0.83
N ASN A 143 -5.43 14.25 0.74
CA ASN A 143 -5.96 13.74 -0.53
C ASN A 143 -4.89 12.98 -1.34
N THR A 144 -4.20 12.06 -0.68
CA THR A 144 -3.14 11.23 -1.27
C THR A 144 -3.70 10.47 -2.48
N PRO A 145 -3.08 10.58 -3.66
CA PRO A 145 -3.52 9.85 -4.84
C PRO A 145 -3.63 8.36 -4.60
N LEU A 146 -4.73 7.77 -5.03
CA LEU A 146 -5.01 6.34 -4.93
C LEU A 146 -4.97 5.69 -6.30
N LEU A 147 -4.21 4.63 -6.44
CA LEU A 147 -4.11 3.83 -7.64
C LEU A 147 -4.62 2.42 -7.33
N ALA A 148 -5.58 1.92 -8.12
CA ALA A 148 -6.17 0.62 -7.89
C ALA A 148 -6.31 -0.17 -9.20
N VAL A 149 -6.14 -1.49 -9.12
CA VAL A 149 -6.32 -2.39 -10.27
C VAL A 149 -7.75 -2.92 -10.26
N SER A 150 -8.57 -2.45 -11.21
CA SER A 150 -9.99 -2.79 -11.28
C SER A 150 -10.24 -4.30 -11.48
N SER A 151 -9.38 -4.97 -12.24
CA SER A 151 -9.48 -6.41 -12.47
C SER A 151 -9.14 -7.28 -11.25
N LEU A 152 -8.59 -6.69 -10.18
CA LEU A 152 -8.22 -7.41 -8.95
C LEU A 152 -9.21 -7.24 -7.79
N MET A 153 -10.37 -6.65 -8.04
CA MET A 153 -11.35 -6.36 -6.99
C MET A 153 -12.80 -6.42 -7.51
N THR A 154 -13.76 -6.56 -6.59
CA THR A 154 -15.18 -6.59 -6.94
C THR A 154 -15.76 -5.24 -7.33
N GLY A 155 -15.14 -4.15 -6.93
CA GLY A 155 -15.61 -2.79 -7.15
C GLY A 155 -15.75 -1.99 -5.86
N ILE A 156 -15.73 -0.68 -6.00
CA ILE A 156 -15.87 0.29 -4.91
C ILE A 156 -17.16 1.06 -5.15
N PRO A 157 -17.99 1.33 -4.11
CA PRO A 157 -19.20 2.13 -4.26
C PRO A 157 -18.92 3.49 -4.92
N ALA A 158 -19.80 3.90 -5.83
CA ALA A 158 -19.64 5.13 -6.61
C ALA A 158 -19.53 6.38 -5.71
N GLU A 159 -20.24 6.38 -4.58
CA GLU A 159 -20.20 7.45 -3.59
C GLU A 159 -18.81 7.63 -2.99
N ILE A 160 -18.10 6.53 -2.75
CA ILE A 160 -16.74 6.55 -2.22
C ILE A 160 -15.76 7.01 -3.30
N THR A 161 -15.88 6.47 -4.52
CA THR A 161 -14.99 6.86 -5.63
C THR A 161 -15.14 8.33 -6.00
N ALA A 162 -16.33 8.91 -5.85
CA ALA A 162 -16.59 10.33 -6.12
C ALA A 162 -15.89 11.27 -5.12
N GLU A 163 -15.51 10.78 -3.96
CA GLU A 163 -14.90 11.58 -2.91
C GLU A 163 -13.37 11.43 -2.76
N LEU A 164 -12.78 10.49 -3.47
CA LEU A 164 -11.35 10.17 -3.41
C LEU A 164 -10.63 10.55 -4.72
N ASP A 165 -9.35 10.91 -4.62
CA ASP A 165 -8.48 10.99 -5.80
C ASP A 165 -8.06 9.56 -6.23
N LEU A 166 -9.06 8.78 -6.65
CA LEU A 166 -8.91 7.38 -7.02
C LEU A 166 -8.87 7.20 -8.54
N LYS A 167 -7.79 6.59 -9.01
CA LYS A 167 -7.59 6.24 -10.41
C LYS A 167 -7.52 4.72 -10.56
N PHE A 168 -8.34 4.18 -11.45
CA PHE A 168 -8.32 2.77 -11.80
C PHE A 168 -7.42 2.50 -13.00
N CYS A 169 -6.75 1.35 -12.98
CA CYS A 169 -6.07 0.75 -14.12
C CYS A 169 -6.55 -0.68 -14.34
N ASP A 170 -6.38 -1.20 -15.55
CA ASP A 170 -6.90 -2.51 -15.91
C ASP A 170 -6.00 -3.67 -15.49
N GLY A 171 -4.71 -3.41 -15.26
CA GLY A 171 -3.74 -4.44 -14.91
C GLY A 171 -2.49 -3.91 -14.22
N VAL A 172 -1.63 -4.84 -13.81
CA VAL A 172 -0.41 -4.53 -13.04
C VAL A 172 0.59 -3.71 -13.86
N ASP A 173 0.72 -3.93 -15.16
CA ASP A 173 1.65 -3.15 -15.98
C ASP A 173 1.20 -1.69 -16.10
N THR A 174 -0.08 -1.46 -16.36
CA THR A 174 -0.65 -0.10 -16.36
C THR A 174 -0.51 0.57 -14.98
N LEU A 175 -0.64 -0.21 -13.89
CA LEU A 175 -0.41 0.31 -12.55
C LEU A 175 1.03 0.82 -12.35
N LYS A 176 2.04 0.07 -12.81
CA LYS A 176 3.46 0.47 -12.76
C LYS A 176 3.71 1.81 -13.48
N GLU A 177 3.12 1.97 -14.67
CA GLU A 177 3.18 3.22 -15.44
C GLU A 177 2.50 4.37 -14.69
N MET A 178 1.32 4.11 -14.10
CA MET A 178 0.58 5.12 -13.35
C MET A 178 1.32 5.54 -12.07
N ILE A 179 1.97 4.62 -11.36
CA ILE A 179 2.83 4.96 -10.21
C ILE A 179 3.91 5.94 -10.66
N SER A 180 4.67 5.59 -11.70
CA SER A 180 5.77 6.43 -12.20
C SER A 180 5.28 7.83 -12.61
N ARG A 181 4.16 7.92 -13.33
CA ARG A 181 3.57 9.19 -13.76
C ARG A 181 3.09 10.03 -12.57
N THR A 182 2.34 9.41 -11.64
CA THR A 182 1.81 10.13 -10.46
C THR A 182 2.94 10.74 -9.64
N LEU A 183 4.02 10.00 -9.43
CA LEU A 183 5.16 10.48 -8.66
C LEU A 183 5.91 11.60 -9.40
N ALA A 184 6.08 11.51 -10.72
CA ALA A 184 6.69 12.58 -11.53
C ALA A 184 5.86 13.87 -11.51
N ASP A 185 4.53 13.76 -11.60
CA ASP A 185 3.61 14.91 -11.51
C ASP A 185 3.72 15.62 -10.15
N LEU A 186 3.87 14.86 -9.07
CA LEU A 186 4.04 15.40 -7.72
C LEU A 186 5.38 16.14 -7.55
N GLU A 187 6.47 15.65 -8.14
CA GLU A 187 7.76 16.35 -8.13
C GLU A 187 7.69 17.69 -8.86
N THR A 188 7.08 17.68 -10.04
CA THR A 188 6.90 18.90 -10.85
C THR A 188 6.13 19.97 -10.08
N ASN A 189 5.07 19.57 -9.38
CA ASN A 189 4.23 20.49 -8.59
C ASN A 189 4.93 21.00 -7.31
N ARG A 190 5.88 20.26 -6.74
CA ARG A 190 6.70 20.70 -5.59
C ARG A 190 7.80 21.70 -5.98
N GLY A 191 8.23 21.67 -7.23
CA GLY A 191 9.30 22.53 -7.75
C GLY A 191 8.85 23.89 -8.26
N THR A 192 7.52 24.18 -8.30
CA THR A 192 6.98 25.47 -8.77
C THR A 192 6.72 26.35 -7.54
N PRO A 193 7.45 27.46 -7.38
CA PRO A 193 7.30 28.39 -6.25
C PRO A 193 5.99 29.20 -6.32
#